data_4660a8ab05f416c83dd4bbb9214a0ce9
#
_entry.id   4660a8ab05f416c83dd4bbb9214a0ce9
#
_cell.length_a   1.000
_cell.length_b   1.000
_cell.length_c   1.000
_cell.angle_alpha   90.00
_cell.angle_beta   90.00
_cell.angle_gamma   90.00
#
_symmetry.space_group_name_H-M   'P 1'
#
loop_
_entity.id
_entity.type
_entity.pdbx_description
1 polymer ?
#
loop_
_entity_poly.entity_id
_entity_poly.type
_entity_poly.pdbx_seq_one_letter_code
_entity_poly.pdbx_strand_id
1 'polypeptide(L)'
;MPSVGDMAPDFTLTAHDKSPVTLSDLRGRRTILAFYPAAFTGVCTKEMCTFSDGMASLSSSGASILGISVDSPFSNAAFAEANGIGFPLLSDVHREAVDAYGVALSDFVIPGYTVAQRSIFVVESDGSIGYSWVAENPGIEPDYDAVIAHCASP
;
A
#
# COMPACT_ATOMS: atom_id res chain seq x y z
N MET A 1 -1.35 15.21 5.08
CA MET A 1 -1.53 14.24 3.98
C MET A 1 -0.94 14.83 2.71
N PRO A 2 -0.01 14.15 2.06
CA PRO A 2 0.52 14.65 0.78
C PRO A 2 -0.55 14.60 -0.31
N SER A 3 -0.47 15.54 -1.23
CA SER A 3 -1.41 15.70 -2.35
C SER A 3 -0.74 15.31 -3.66
N VAL A 4 -1.55 15.12 -4.70
CA VAL A 4 -1.04 14.94 -6.07
C VAL A 4 -0.13 16.14 -6.42
N GLY A 5 1.06 15.86 -6.93
CA GLY A 5 2.10 16.82 -7.24
C GLY A 5 3.16 16.98 -6.16
N ASP A 6 2.87 16.61 -4.92
CA ASP A 6 3.87 16.63 -3.85
C ASP A 6 4.86 15.47 -4.01
N MET A 7 6.07 15.65 -3.49
CA MET A 7 6.99 14.52 -3.36
C MET A 7 6.47 13.55 -2.33
N ALA A 8 6.45 12.26 -2.69
CA ALA A 8 6.04 11.21 -1.77
C ALA A 8 7.04 11.11 -0.60
N PRO A 9 6.56 11.14 0.66
CA PRO A 9 7.44 10.91 1.80
C PRO A 9 8.20 9.60 1.67
N ASP A 10 9.52 9.65 1.81
CA ASP A 10 10.36 8.46 1.75
C ASP A 10 10.23 7.62 3.02
N PHE A 11 10.49 6.36 2.91
CA PHE A 11 10.50 5.43 4.04
C PHE A 11 11.40 4.23 3.75
N THR A 12 11.81 3.58 4.82
CA THR A 12 12.43 2.25 4.77
C THR A 12 11.66 1.35 5.72
N LEU A 13 11.00 0.33 5.18
CA LEU A 13 10.17 -0.60 5.94
C LEU A 13 10.61 -2.03 5.64
N THR A 14 10.33 -2.93 6.58
CA THR A 14 10.66 -4.36 6.44
C THR A 14 9.53 -5.08 5.73
N ALA A 15 9.86 -5.76 4.63
CA ALA A 15 8.93 -6.60 3.89
C ALA A 15 8.68 -7.93 4.62
N HIS A 16 7.65 -8.65 4.20
CA HIS A 16 7.29 -9.93 4.83
C HIS A 16 8.34 -11.04 4.64
N ASP A 17 9.27 -10.88 3.69
CA ASP A 17 10.44 -11.76 3.54
C ASP A 17 11.63 -11.34 4.42
N LYS A 18 11.42 -10.32 5.27
CA LYS A 18 12.38 -9.72 6.19
C LYS A 18 13.45 -8.86 5.53
N SER A 19 13.33 -8.56 4.23
CA SER A 19 14.23 -7.63 3.55
C SER A 19 13.79 -6.18 3.75
N PRO A 20 14.73 -5.21 3.79
CA PRO A 20 14.37 -3.80 3.83
C PRO A 20 13.94 -3.31 2.45
N VAL A 21 12.93 -2.44 2.40
CA VAL A 21 12.47 -1.77 1.19
C VAL A 21 12.47 -0.28 1.43
N THR A 22 13.20 0.46 0.62
CA THR A 22 13.26 1.92 0.66
C THR A 22 12.56 2.48 -0.58
N LEU A 23 11.57 3.35 -0.37
CA LEU A 23 10.77 3.89 -1.48
C LEU A 23 11.64 4.60 -2.52
N SER A 24 12.59 5.43 -2.09
CA SER A 24 13.46 6.19 -3.00
C SER A 24 14.33 5.32 -3.90
N ASP A 25 14.60 4.08 -3.52
CA ASP A 25 15.33 3.12 -4.36
C ASP A 25 14.49 2.61 -5.55
N LEU A 26 13.19 2.84 -5.53
CA LEU A 26 12.26 2.41 -6.57
C LEU A 26 11.98 3.49 -7.63
N ARG A 27 12.65 4.63 -7.56
CA ARG A 27 12.53 5.68 -8.58
C ARG A 27 12.95 5.14 -9.94
N GLY A 28 12.36 5.72 -10.99
CA GLY A 28 12.54 5.26 -12.37
C GLY A 28 11.36 4.44 -12.90
N ARG A 29 10.41 4.09 -12.03
CA ARG A 29 9.14 3.45 -12.37
C ARG A 29 8.07 3.85 -11.38
N ARG A 30 6.81 3.66 -11.76
CA ARG A 30 5.69 3.90 -10.86
C ARG A 30 5.62 2.84 -9.77
N THR A 31 5.25 3.27 -8.57
CA THR A 31 5.03 2.38 -7.43
C THR A 31 3.67 2.68 -6.82
N ILE A 32 2.84 1.65 -6.68
CA ILE A 32 1.54 1.75 -6.02
C ILE A 32 1.74 1.43 -4.54
N LEU A 33 1.37 2.36 -3.68
CA LEU A 33 1.35 2.15 -2.24
C LEU A 33 -0.09 1.85 -1.82
N ALA A 34 -0.36 0.63 -1.37
CA ALA A 34 -1.67 0.20 -0.92
C ALA A 34 -1.64 0.05 0.61
N PHE A 35 -2.06 1.10 1.32
CA PHE A 35 -2.22 1.04 2.77
C PHE A 35 -3.50 0.29 3.12
N TYR A 36 -3.42 -0.63 4.07
CA TYR A 36 -4.58 -1.37 4.55
C TYR A 36 -4.55 -1.53 6.07
N PRO A 37 -5.74 -1.58 6.73
CA PRO A 37 -5.80 -1.58 8.20
C PRO A 37 -5.17 -2.80 8.85
N ALA A 38 -5.48 -4.00 8.40
CA ALA A 38 -5.01 -5.22 9.05
C ALA A 38 -5.10 -6.43 8.14
N ALA A 39 -4.08 -7.30 8.21
CA ALA A 39 -4.08 -8.59 7.54
C ALA A 39 -5.24 -9.48 8.05
N PHE A 40 -5.71 -10.39 7.20
CA PHE A 40 -6.78 -11.35 7.49
C PHE A 40 -8.17 -10.77 7.76
N THR A 41 -8.38 -9.46 7.55
CA THR A 41 -9.72 -8.88 7.54
C THR A 41 -10.34 -9.02 6.15
N GLY A 42 -11.67 -9.09 6.06
CA GLY A 42 -12.36 -9.44 4.82
C GLY A 42 -12.07 -8.51 3.65
N VAL A 43 -12.19 -7.19 3.83
CA VAL A 43 -11.95 -6.21 2.76
C VAL A 43 -10.47 -6.12 2.41
N CYS A 44 -9.58 -6.20 3.41
CA CYS A 44 -8.14 -6.18 3.16
C CYS A 44 -7.69 -7.41 2.36
N THR A 45 -8.20 -8.58 2.69
CA THR A 45 -7.92 -9.81 1.92
C THR A 45 -8.39 -9.66 0.48
N LYS A 46 -9.60 -9.15 0.27
CA LYS A 46 -10.16 -8.93 -1.07
C LYS A 46 -9.33 -7.92 -1.86
N GLU A 47 -8.94 -6.80 -1.25
CA GLU A 47 -8.10 -5.77 -1.88
C GLU A 47 -6.76 -6.35 -2.34
N MET A 48 -6.04 -7.01 -1.46
CA MET A 48 -4.73 -7.56 -1.77
C MET A 48 -4.80 -8.66 -2.82
N CYS A 49 -5.82 -9.52 -2.78
CA CYS A 49 -6.03 -10.54 -3.79
C CYS A 49 -6.38 -9.92 -5.16
N THR A 50 -7.18 -8.86 -5.18
CA THR A 50 -7.53 -8.16 -6.42
C THR A 50 -6.29 -7.53 -7.07
N PHE A 51 -5.43 -6.87 -6.29
CA PHE A 51 -4.17 -6.35 -6.81
C PHE A 51 -3.22 -7.47 -7.27
N SER A 52 -3.15 -8.56 -6.53
CA SER A 52 -2.32 -9.71 -6.90
C SER A 52 -2.77 -10.32 -8.23
N ASP A 53 -4.07 -10.47 -8.42
CA ASP A 53 -4.64 -10.97 -9.68
C ASP A 53 -4.40 -10.00 -10.85
N GLY A 54 -4.36 -8.70 -10.57
CA GLY A 54 -4.09 -7.66 -11.57
C GLY A 54 -2.62 -7.40 -11.87
N MET A 55 -1.69 -8.10 -11.21
CA MET A 55 -0.25 -7.86 -11.34
C MET A 55 0.28 -7.92 -12.77
N ALA A 56 -0.26 -8.83 -13.58
CA ALA A 56 0.21 -8.97 -14.97
C ALA A 56 -0.01 -7.67 -15.77
N SER A 57 -1.17 -7.04 -15.63
CA SER A 57 -1.49 -5.76 -16.27
C SER A 57 -0.62 -4.62 -15.74
N LEU A 58 -0.41 -4.59 -14.42
CA LEU A 58 0.41 -3.56 -13.78
C LEU A 58 1.89 -3.73 -14.12
N SER A 59 2.39 -4.96 -14.15
CA SER A 59 3.77 -5.25 -14.51
C SER A 59 4.07 -4.87 -15.96
N SER A 60 3.12 -5.08 -16.88
CA SER A 60 3.30 -4.69 -18.29
C SER A 60 3.37 -3.17 -18.47
N SER A 61 2.79 -2.41 -17.54
CA SER A 61 2.93 -0.94 -17.50
C SER A 61 4.19 -0.47 -16.77
N GLY A 62 4.98 -1.38 -16.19
CA GLY A 62 6.19 -1.08 -15.43
C GLY A 62 5.95 -0.66 -13.98
N ALA A 63 4.72 -0.79 -13.48
CA ALA A 63 4.38 -0.43 -12.10
C ALA A 63 4.70 -1.55 -11.13
N SER A 64 5.13 -1.17 -9.91
CA SER A 64 5.30 -2.06 -8.78
C SER A 64 4.20 -1.81 -7.75
N ILE A 65 3.89 -2.82 -6.93
CA ILE A 65 2.91 -2.70 -5.85
C ILE A 65 3.60 -3.00 -4.52
N LEU A 66 3.33 -2.17 -3.52
CA LEU A 66 3.72 -2.41 -2.13
C LEU A 66 2.47 -2.31 -1.27
N GLY A 67 2.15 -3.38 -0.53
CA GLY A 67 1.12 -3.33 0.51
C GLY A 67 1.75 -2.82 1.80
N ILE A 68 1.07 -1.97 2.54
CA ILE A 68 1.60 -1.38 3.78
C ILE A 68 0.54 -1.46 4.88
N SER A 69 0.90 -2.07 5.99
CA SER A 69 0.08 -2.12 7.21
C SER A 69 0.95 -2.00 8.44
N VAL A 70 0.32 -1.90 9.61
CA VAL A 70 1.05 -1.91 10.89
C VAL A 70 1.28 -3.31 11.44
N ASP A 71 0.86 -4.35 10.72
CA ASP A 71 1.09 -5.74 11.09
C ASP A 71 2.59 -6.08 11.10
N SER A 72 2.97 -7.08 11.87
CA SER A 72 4.35 -7.56 11.89
C SER A 72 4.72 -8.25 10.57
N PRO A 73 6.03 -8.39 10.26
CA PRO A 73 6.45 -9.17 9.09
C PRO A 73 5.97 -10.62 9.14
N PHE A 74 5.83 -11.19 10.32
CA PHE A 74 5.34 -12.57 10.49
C PHE A 74 3.87 -12.71 10.12
N SER A 75 3.02 -11.77 10.56
CA SER A 75 1.60 -11.75 10.21
C SER A 75 1.42 -11.50 8.72
N ASN A 76 2.15 -10.56 8.15
CA ASN A 76 2.10 -10.28 6.72
C ASN A 76 2.62 -11.44 5.87
N ALA A 77 3.64 -12.16 6.32
CA ALA A 77 4.12 -13.36 5.63
C ALA A 77 3.06 -14.46 5.59
N ALA A 78 2.41 -14.72 6.72
CA ALA A 78 1.32 -15.68 6.78
C ALA A 78 0.14 -15.27 5.91
N PHE A 79 -0.19 -13.99 5.88
CA PHE A 79 -1.25 -13.43 5.05
C PHE A 79 -0.95 -13.58 3.57
N ALA A 80 0.26 -13.26 3.15
CA ALA A 80 0.71 -13.40 1.77
C ALA A 80 0.67 -14.87 1.30
N GLU A 81 1.17 -15.79 2.14
CA GLU A 81 1.19 -17.21 1.84
C GLU A 81 -0.23 -17.78 1.73
N ALA A 82 -1.10 -17.47 2.69
CA ALA A 82 -2.47 -17.98 2.73
C ALA A 82 -3.31 -17.53 1.52
N ASN A 83 -3.00 -16.37 0.94
CA ASN A 83 -3.79 -15.76 -0.13
C ASN A 83 -3.06 -15.65 -1.47
N GLY A 84 -1.86 -16.21 -1.59
CA GLY A 84 -1.11 -16.19 -2.85
C GLY A 84 -0.74 -14.79 -3.32
N ILE A 85 -0.46 -13.87 -2.40
CA ILE A 85 -0.12 -12.48 -2.74
C ILE A 85 1.32 -12.42 -3.26
N GLY A 86 1.49 -11.94 -4.50
CA GLY A 86 2.75 -11.98 -5.21
C GLY A 86 3.60 -10.70 -5.13
N PHE A 87 3.23 -9.73 -4.29
CA PHE A 87 3.99 -8.49 -4.11
C PHE A 87 4.38 -8.30 -2.64
N PRO A 88 5.40 -7.45 -2.35
CA PRO A 88 5.84 -7.24 -0.97
C PRO A 88 4.76 -6.60 -0.10
N LEU A 89 4.61 -7.12 1.12
CA LEU A 89 3.82 -6.53 2.19
C LEU A 89 4.77 -5.95 3.23
N LEU A 90 4.70 -4.65 3.43
CA LEU A 90 5.61 -3.92 4.30
C LEU A 90 4.98 -3.69 5.67
N SER A 91 5.81 -3.78 6.71
CA SER A 91 5.39 -3.63 8.10
C SER A 91 5.77 -2.27 8.64
N ASP A 92 4.76 -1.43 8.85
CA ASP A 92 4.92 -0.09 9.44
C ASP A 92 4.58 -0.11 10.94
N VAL A 93 5.25 -0.98 11.69
CA VAL A 93 4.97 -1.20 13.11
C VAL A 93 5.17 0.05 13.97
N HIS A 94 6.00 0.97 13.52
CA HIS A 94 6.25 2.25 14.20
C HIS A 94 5.31 3.37 13.74
N ARG A 95 4.41 3.13 12.80
CA ARG A 95 3.46 4.09 12.22
C ARG A 95 4.13 5.29 11.56
N GLU A 96 5.38 5.18 11.17
CA GLU A 96 6.12 6.27 10.54
C GLU A 96 5.55 6.64 9.17
N ALA A 97 5.31 5.66 8.30
CA ALA A 97 4.72 5.90 6.99
C ALA A 97 3.25 6.30 7.10
N VAL A 98 2.50 5.66 7.98
CA VAL A 98 1.09 5.99 8.24
C VAL A 98 0.96 7.46 8.64
N ASP A 99 1.82 7.93 9.54
CA ASP A 99 1.82 9.34 9.99
C ASP A 99 2.29 10.28 8.88
N ALA A 100 3.37 9.93 8.17
CA ALA A 100 3.91 10.78 7.10
C ALA A 100 2.92 10.97 5.95
N TYR A 101 2.12 9.96 5.64
CA TYR A 101 1.08 10.04 4.60
C TYR A 101 -0.26 10.56 5.13
N GLY A 102 -0.36 10.82 6.43
CA GLY A 102 -1.58 11.38 7.05
C GLY A 102 -2.77 10.41 7.01
N VAL A 103 -2.52 9.11 7.05
CA VAL A 103 -3.54 8.07 6.93
C VAL A 103 -3.67 7.23 8.21
N ALA A 104 -3.39 7.82 9.36
CA ALA A 104 -3.59 7.15 10.65
C ALA A 104 -5.08 7.02 10.96
N LEU A 105 -5.52 5.81 11.29
CA LEU A 105 -6.88 5.51 11.73
C LEU A 105 -6.80 5.01 13.18
N SER A 106 -7.25 5.87 14.10
CA SER A 106 -7.21 5.57 15.53
C SER A 106 -8.40 4.70 15.95
N ASP A 107 -8.19 3.95 17.04
CA ASP A 107 -9.25 3.15 17.68
C ASP A 107 -9.94 2.16 16.73
N PHE A 108 -9.16 1.54 15.86
CA PHE A 108 -9.68 0.54 14.93
C PHE A 108 -10.10 -0.71 15.70
N VAL A 109 -11.41 -0.96 15.76
CA VAL A 109 -12.05 -2.09 16.46
C VAL A 109 -11.91 -2.01 17.99
N ILE A 110 -10.73 -1.66 18.50
CA ILE A 110 -10.45 -1.55 19.94
C ILE A 110 -9.80 -0.20 20.25
N PRO A 111 -10.04 0.34 21.48
CA PRO A 111 -9.42 1.60 21.88
C PRO A 111 -7.89 1.52 21.85
N GLY A 112 -7.26 2.55 21.33
CA GLY A 112 -5.80 2.66 21.28
C GLY A 112 -5.12 1.94 20.11
N TYR A 113 -5.86 1.21 19.27
CA TYR A 113 -5.29 0.52 18.11
C TYR A 113 -5.28 1.44 16.90
N THR A 114 -4.13 2.03 16.61
CA THR A 114 -3.92 2.87 15.43
C THR A 114 -3.40 2.02 14.28
N VAL A 115 -4.10 2.07 13.16
CA VAL A 115 -3.76 1.34 11.93
C VAL A 115 -3.72 2.30 10.75
N ALA A 116 -3.44 1.78 9.56
CA ALA A 116 -3.54 2.56 8.34
C ALA A 116 -5.00 2.67 7.88
N GLN A 117 -5.44 3.89 7.55
CA GLN A 117 -6.65 4.09 6.76
C GLN A 117 -6.45 3.47 5.39
N ARG A 118 -7.44 2.75 4.86
CA ARG A 118 -7.36 2.18 3.52
C ARG A 118 -7.17 3.30 2.50
N SER A 119 -6.08 3.24 1.77
CA SER A 119 -5.70 4.31 0.85
C SER A 119 -4.75 3.81 -0.23
N ILE A 120 -4.76 4.51 -1.36
CA ILE A 120 -3.87 4.26 -2.49
C ILE A 120 -3.13 5.54 -2.83
N PHE A 121 -1.81 5.43 -2.95
CA PHE A 121 -0.97 6.49 -3.50
C PHE A 121 -0.15 5.89 -4.63
N VAL A 122 -0.17 6.51 -5.80
CA VAL A 122 0.72 6.12 -6.90
C VAL A 122 1.87 7.10 -6.93
N VAL A 123 3.08 6.58 -6.71
CA VAL A 123 4.31 7.35 -6.77
C VAL A 123 4.86 7.23 -8.18
N GLU A 124 5.03 8.38 -8.84
CA GLU A 124 5.56 8.45 -10.20
C GLU A 124 7.06 8.15 -10.23
N SER A 125 7.61 7.97 -11.43
CA SER A 125 9.02 7.64 -11.61
C SER A 125 9.98 8.69 -11.05
N ASP A 126 9.55 9.95 -10.97
CA ASP A 126 10.34 11.05 -10.39
C ASP A 126 10.20 11.19 -8.87
N GLY A 127 9.37 10.36 -8.25
CA GLY A 127 9.10 10.37 -6.82
C GLY A 127 7.92 11.22 -6.37
N SER A 128 7.24 11.90 -7.30
CA SER A 128 6.04 12.68 -6.98
C SER A 128 4.79 11.78 -6.92
N ILE A 129 3.76 12.24 -6.22
CA ILE A 129 2.47 11.55 -6.18
C ILE A 129 1.66 11.94 -7.40
N GLY A 130 1.27 10.96 -8.21
CA GLY A 130 0.45 11.16 -9.39
C GLY A 130 -1.03 10.83 -9.21
N TYR A 131 -1.36 10.03 -8.21
CA TYR A 131 -2.73 9.61 -7.90
C TYR A 131 -2.85 9.37 -6.40
N SER A 132 -3.97 9.75 -5.81
CA SER A 132 -4.25 9.46 -4.42
C SER A 132 -5.74 9.20 -4.21
N TRP A 133 -6.02 8.28 -3.31
CA TRP A 133 -7.38 7.96 -2.87
C TRP A 133 -7.33 7.50 -1.42
N VAL A 134 -8.25 8.00 -0.61
CA VAL A 134 -8.39 7.60 0.79
C VAL A 134 -9.84 7.22 1.05
N ALA A 135 -10.06 6.03 1.60
CA ALA A 135 -11.40 5.55 1.91
C ALA A 135 -12.05 6.38 3.01
N GLU A 136 -13.36 6.64 2.89
CA GLU A 136 -14.13 7.31 3.95
C GLU A 136 -14.29 6.41 5.18
N ASN A 137 -14.30 5.08 4.96
CA ASN A 137 -14.31 4.09 6.05
C ASN A 137 -13.58 2.81 5.59
N PRO A 138 -13.17 1.93 6.54
CA PRO A 138 -12.35 0.76 6.20
C PRO A 138 -13.03 -0.29 5.33
N GLY A 139 -14.36 -0.23 5.18
CA GLY A 139 -15.13 -1.19 4.38
C GLY A 139 -15.19 -0.86 2.90
N ILE A 140 -14.66 0.29 2.47
CA ILE A 140 -14.71 0.72 1.07
C ILE A 140 -13.44 0.29 0.35
N GLU A 141 -13.60 -0.44 -0.77
CA GLU A 141 -12.47 -0.83 -1.64
C GLU A 141 -12.06 0.30 -2.57
N PRO A 142 -10.78 0.30 -3.03
CA PRO A 142 -10.33 1.23 -4.06
C PRO A 142 -11.05 1.02 -5.39
N ASP A 143 -11.03 2.05 -6.23
CA ASP A 143 -11.38 1.91 -7.65
C ASP A 143 -10.15 1.33 -8.39
N TYR A 144 -10.10 0.01 -8.50
CA TYR A 144 -8.97 -0.70 -9.10
C TYR A 144 -8.75 -0.33 -10.56
N ASP A 145 -9.82 -0.13 -11.31
CA ASP A 145 -9.74 0.24 -12.72
C ASP A 145 -9.12 1.62 -12.90
N ALA A 146 -9.44 2.56 -12.02
CA ALA A 146 -8.82 3.89 -12.03
C ALA A 146 -7.33 3.83 -11.74
N VAL A 147 -6.90 3.00 -10.81
CA VAL A 147 -5.48 2.80 -10.48
C VAL A 147 -4.74 2.20 -11.67
N ILE A 148 -5.29 1.15 -12.27
CA ILE A 148 -4.72 0.47 -13.43
C ILE A 148 -4.63 1.44 -14.62
N ALA A 149 -5.69 2.19 -14.88
CA ALA A 149 -5.71 3.17 -15.97
C ALA A 149 -4.66 4.26 -15.78
N HIS A 150 -4.49 4.76 -14.56
CA HIS A 150 -3.44 5.74 -14.25
C HIS A 150 -2.06 5.19 -14.56
N CYS A 151 -1.77 3.96 -14.12
CA CYS A 151 -0.46 3.30 -14.34
C CYS A 151 -0.22 2.96 -15.81
N ALA A 152 -1.26 2.81 -16.63
CA ALA A 152 -1.15 2.55 -18.05
C ALA A 152 -0.91 3.82 -18.88
N SER A 153 -1.16 5.01 -18.31
CA SER A 153 -0.97 6.29 -19.00
C SER A 153 0.51 6.67 -19.07
N PRO A 154 0.93 7.42 -20.10
CA PRO A 154 2.31 7.91 -20.22
C PRO A 154 2.74 8.84 -19.08
#